data_db8d14dc9b9a6b6e5333bc2f412078a6
#
_entry.id   db8d14dc9b9a6b6e5333bc2f412078a6
#
_cell.length_a   1.000
_cell.length_b   1.000
_cell.length_c   1.000
_cell.angle_alpha   90.00
_cell.angle_beta   90.00
_cell.angle_gamma   90.00
#
_symmetry.space_group_name_H-M   'P 1'
#
loop_
_entity.id
_entity.type
_entity.pdbx_description
1 polymer ?
#
loop_
_entity_poly.entity_id
_entity_poly.type
_entity_poly.pdbx_seq_one_letter_code
_entity_poly.pdbx_strand_id
1 'polypeptide(L)'
;MFRPRPTRQPAWAPLWSRAAHRTVSTAPERRRPLLVLGLESSADDTCAAVVSSDRRLLSNVVLKQSAIHESFGGIHPMHAQEAHQVNMPLAIERALAEAGVSLGDLDGIAATRGPGMYGCLSVCLGAAKALAAATGKPLIGVHHMQAHALTPFLTATPMTPSPAPEFPFLTLLLSGGHTLLLLARSPSSFRILATTADESIGASLDKASRDLGVPWALGAGSPGAALERFAFPRGARSPALTSAEVHGATPPAFAMPFARELAFSYAGQRSALTRLLRAEPAEGISPERREQVARAFMEAAFEQVASKVALGMRTLRDEGEDEVKGLVVSGGVASNLVLRERLRSRLDKLGRQDLPLIFPPPHLCTDNAAMIAYVGLHRLERGLVDPLTVMQRARWPITECEADFLDVE
;
A
#
# COMPACT_ATOMS: atom_id res chain seq x y z
N MET A 1 35.37 55.16 -7.45
CA MET A 1 35.13 54.42 -6.19
C MET A 1 33.66 54.55 -5.83
N PHE A 2 32.84 53.58 -6.23
CA PHE A 2 31.41 53.51 -5.88
C PHE A 2 31.28 52.51 -4.72
N ARG A 3 30.82 52.96 -3.56
CA ARG A 3 30.43 52.08 -2.44
C ARG A 3 29.02 51.64 -2.66
N PRO A 4 28.71 50.31 -2.59
CA PRO A 4 27.34 49.83 -2.64
C PRO A 4 26.60 50.17 -1.35
N ARG A 5 25.36 50.64 -1.46
CA ARG A 5 24.43 50.86 -0.36
C ARG A 5 23.95 49.50 0.21
N PRO A 6 23.76 49.36 1.50
CA PRO A 6 23.18 48.13 2.08
C PRO A 6 21.71 48.00 1.67
N THR A 7 21.33 46.89 1.09
CA THR A 7 19.95 46.50 0.81
C THR A 7 19.20 46.26 2.13
N ARG A 8 18.15 47.05 2.36
CA ARG A 8 17.21 46.79 3.47
C ARG A 8 16.47 45.50 3.19
N GLN A 9 16.58 44.53 4.08
CA GLN A 9 15.68 43.36 4.10
C GLN A 9 14.25 43.82 4.41
N PRO A 10 13.23 43.20 3.78
CA PRO A 10 11.83 43.56 4.05
C PRO A 10 11.41 43.10 5.44
N ALA A 11 10.69 43.99 6.15
CA ALA A 11 10.25 43.86 7.54
C ALA A 11 9.04 42.91 7.73
N TRP A 12 9.02 41.75 7.07
CA TRP A 12 8.08 40.70 7.41
C TRP A 12 8.82 39.47 7.99
N ALA A 13 9.43 39.64 9.11
CA ALA A 13 9.84 38.49 9.92
C ALA A 13 8.56 37.85 10.50
N PRO A 14 8.32 36.55 10.30
CA PRO A 14 7.12 35.93 10.83
C PRO A 14 7.13 35.95 12.36
N LEU A 15 5.99 36.30 12.96
CA LEU A 15 5.69 36.27 14.39
C LEU A 15 5.73 34.87 15.04
N TRP A 16 6.38 33.89 14.39
CA TRP A 16 6.35 32.48 14.78
C TRP A 16 7.64 31.97 15.46
N SER A 17 8.54 32.82 15.90
CA SER A 17 9.81 32.42 16.54
C SER A 17 9.71 32.20 18.07
N ARG A 18 8.56 31.83 18.60
CA ARG A 18 8.46 31.26 19.94
C ARG A 18 7.96 29.81 19.84
N ALA A 19 8.83 28.91 19.41
CA ALA A 19 8.72 27.52 19.81
C ALA A 19 8.94 27.50 21.34
N ALA A 20 7.83 27.46 22.08
CA ALA A 20 7.91 27.09 23.48
C ALA A 20 8.38 25.63 23.52
N HIS A 21 9.65 25.44 23.88
CA HIS A 21 10.11 24.15 24.39
C HIS A 21 9.24 23.81 25.60
N ARG A 22 8.13 23.16 25.38
CA ARG A 22 7.39 22.48 26.43
C ARG A 22 8.29 21.33 26.88
N THR A 23 9.03 21.51 27.93
CA THR A 23 9.59 20.40 28.70
C THR A 23 8.51 19.35 28.87
N VAL A 24 8.76 18.15 28.36
CA VAL A 24 7.91 16.99 28.60
C VAL A 24 8.06 16.71 30.10
N SER A 25 7.14 17.27 30.88
CA SER A 25 6.92 16.85 32.24
C SER A 25 6.63 15.35 32.18
N THR A 26 7.26 14.58 33.04
CA THR A 26 6.88 13.21 33.38
C THR A 26 5.43 13.25 33.86
N ALA A 27 4.50 13.16 32.92
CA ALA A 27 3.08 13.32 33.16
C ALA A 27 2.52 12.07 33.83
N PRO A 28 1.55 12.23 34.76
CA PRO A 28 0.80 11.12 35.33
C PRO A 28 0.09 10.34 34.23
N GLU A 29 -0.15 9.08 34.47
CA GLU A 29 -0.88 8.13 33.58
C GLU A 29 -2.00 8.83 32.80
N ARG A 30 -1.89 8.81 31.46
CA ARG A 30 -2.91 9.42 30.60
C ARG A 30 -4.23 8.71 30.83
N ARG A 31 -5.20 9.41 31.36
CA ARG A 31 -6.54 8.87 31.69
C ARG A 31 -7.33 8.40 30.47
N ARG A 32 -6.90 8.73 29.22
CA ARG A 32 -7.54 8.34 27.98
C ARG A 32 -6.51 7.96 26.88
N PRO A 33 -6.84 7.03 25.98
CA PRO A 33 -6.02 6.76 24.80
C PRO A 33 -5.84 8.02 23.94
N LEU A 34 -4.67 8.14 23.29
CA LEU A 34 -4.43 9.16 22.27
C LEU A 34 -5.28 8.89 21.05
N LEU A 35 -5.78 9.95 20.39
CA LEU A 35 -6.55 9.88 19.16
C LEU A 35 -5.82 10.61 18.03
N VAL A 36 -5.62 9.93 16.89
CA VAL A 36 -5.03 10.53 15.70
C VAL A 36 -5.98 10.42 14.53
N LEU A 37 -6.21 11.53 13.83
CA LEU A 37 -6.85 11.57 12.53
C LEU A 37 -5.79 11.30 11.46
N GLY A 38 -5.97 10.25 10.67
CA GLY A 38 -5.18 9.94 9.48
C GLY A 38 -5.85 10.42 8.21
N LEU A 39 -5.06 10.93 7.27
CA LEU A 39 -5.50 11.35 5.94
C LEU A 39 -4.64 10.72 4.86
N GLU A 40 -5.29 10.15 3.82
CA GLU A 40 -4.62 9.47 2.71
C GLU A 40 -5.19 9.91 1.37
N SER A 41 -4.34 10.24 0.41
CA SER A 41 -4.70 10.57 -0.98
C SER A 41 -3.54 10.35 -1.95
N SER A 42 -2.69 9.35 -1.74
CA SER A 42 -1.46 9.15 -2.53
C SER A 42 -1.71 8.69 -3.97
N ALA A 43 -2.86 8.06 -4.24
CA ALA A 43 -3.22 7.50 -5.55
C ALA A 43 -4.64 7.91 -5.99
N ASP A 44 -5.64 7.03 -5.89
CA ASP A 44 -7.02 7.26 -6.36
C ASP A 44 -8.09 7.05 -5.27
N ASP A 45 -7.72 6.64 -4.07
CA ASP A 45 -8.64 6.54 -2.93
C ASP A 45 -8.45 7.75 -1.99
N THR A 46 -9.55 8.47 -1.67
CA THR A 46 -9.55 9.56 -0.70
C THR A 46 -9.99 9.00 0.65
N CYS A 47 -9.10 9.03 1.65
CA CYS A 47 -9.41 8.38 2.91
C CYS A 47 -9.19 9.29 4.11
N ALA A 48 -10.05 9.10 5.13
CA ALA A 48 -9.89 9.66 6.47
C ALA A 48 -10.27 8.62 7.53
N ALA A 49 -9.52 8.54 8.62
CA ALA A 49 -9.77 7.58 9.69
C ALA A 49 -9.35 8.13 11.05
N VAL A 50 -10.02 7.69 12.11
CA VAL A 50 -9.61 7.97 13.49
C VAL A 50 -9.19 6.67 14.16
N VAL A 51 -7.98 6.65 14.69
CA VAL A 51 -7.41 5.50 15.42
C VAL A 51 -6.94 5.95 16.80
N SER A 52 -7.15 5.09 17.79
CA SER A 52 -6.70 5.32 19.17
C SER A 52 -5.43 4.54 19.50
N SER A 53 -4.66 5.01 20.49
CA SER A 53 -3.39 4.38 20.91
C SER A 53 -3.56 2.98 21.53
N ASP A 54 -4.77 2.61 21.94
CA ASP A 54 -5.14 1.24 22.32
C ASP A 54 -5.55 0.36 21.11
N ARG A 55 -5.19 0.79 19.88
CA ARG A 55 -5.42 0.10 18.59
C ARG A 55 -6.89 -0.06 18.22
N ARG A 56 -7.78 0.79 18.70
CA ARG A 56 -9.17 0.79 18.26
C ARG A 56 -9.30 1.63 16.99
N LEU A 57 -9.85 1.01 15.96
CA LEU A 57 -10.27 1.69 14.74
C LEU A 57 -11.66 2.29 15.01
N LEU A 58 -11.72 3.60 15.21
CA LEU A 58 -12.97 4.31 15.52
C LEU A 58 -13.75 4.67 14.26
N SER A 59 -13.04 4.98 13.17
CA SER A 59 -13.64 5.19 11.84
C SER A 59 -12.64 4.89 10.74
N ASN A 60 -13.12 4.51 9.54
CA ASN A 60 -12.28 4.33 8.36
C ASN A 60 -13.09 4.59 7.09
N VAL A 61 -13.11 5.83 6.65
CA VAL A 61 -13.83 6.29 5.47
C VAL A 61 -12.92 6.20 4.25
N VAL A 62 -13.40 5.54 3.19
CA VAL A 62 -12.71 5.42 1.89
C VAL A 62 -13.66 5.84 0.79
N LEU A 63 -13.37 6.94 0.11
CA LEU A 63 -14.11 7.46 -1.05
C LEU A 63 -13.35 7.12 -2.33
N LYS A 64 -13.81 6.09 -3.04
CA LYS A 64 -13.18 5.56 -4.26
C LYS A 64 -13.48 6.43 -5.46
N GLN A 65 -12.48 6.53 -6.34
CA GLN A 65 -12.59 7.27 -7.61
C GLN A 65 -12.68 6.35 -8.83
N SER A 66 -12.98 5.06 -8.65
CA SER A 66 -12.99 4.06 -9.72
C SER A 66 -13.83 4.46 -10.93
N ALA A 67 -15.01 5.07 -10.69
CA ALA A 67 -15.91 5.54 -11.76
C ALA A 67 -15.28 6.60 -12.67
N ILE A 68 -14.41 7.46 -12.09
CA ILE A 68 -13.71 8.50 -12.86
C ILE A 68 -12.63 7.86 -13.73
N HIS A 69 -11.86 6.93 -13.18
CA HIS A 69 -10.67 6.38 -13.82
C HIS A 69 -10.96 5.26 -14.81
N GLU A 70 -12.16 4.67 -14.75
CA GLU A 70 -12.59 3.63 -15.69
C GLU A 70 -12.54 4.11 -17.14
N SER A 71 -13.05 5.32 -17.41
CA SER A 71 -13.07 5.90 -18.75
C SER A 71 -11.67 6.18 -19.33
N PHE A 72 -10.66 6.32 -18.49
CA PHE A 72 -9.27 6.55 -18.88
C PHE A 72 -8.43 5.27 -18.94
N GLY A 73 -9.00 4.13 -18.56
CA GLY A 73 -8.28 2.86 -18.51
C GLY A 73 -7.13 2.83 -17.48
N GLY A 74 -7.15 3.72 -16.48
CA GLY A 74 -6.17 3.83 -15.41
C GLY A 74 -6.26 5.19 -14.70
N ILE A 75 -5.48 5.41 -13.65
CA ILE A 75 -5.54 6.64 -12.87
C ILE A 75 -5.08 7.83 -13.72
N HIS A 76 -5.95 8.82 -13.90
CA HIS A 76 -5.61 10.09 -14.54
C HIS A 76 -5.20 11.10 -13.47
N PRO A 77 -3.92 11.57 -13.40
CA PRO A 77 -3.41 12.33 -12.25
C PRO A 77 -4.16 13.61 -11.94
N MET A 78 -4.58 14.38 -12.96
CA MET A 78 -5.31 15.64 -12.75
C MET A 78 -6.71 15.36 -12.17
N HIS A 79 -7.46 14.45 -12.77
CA HIS A 79 -8.79 14.10 -12.28
C HIS A 79 -8.75 13.44 -10.90
N ALA A 80 -7.70 12.66 -10.60
CA ALA A 80 -7.48 12.16 -9.26
C ALA A 80 -7.31 13.28 -8.24
N GLN A 81 -6.47 14.27 -8.54
CA GLN A 81 -6.26 15.42 -7.67
C GLN A 81 -7.54 16.23 -7.47
N GLU A 82 -8.29 16.53 -8.54
CA GLU A 82 -9.58 17.26 -8.48
C GLU A 82 -10.58 16.51 -7.59
N ALA A 83 -10.71 15.20 -7.79
CA ALA A 83 -11.61 14.37 -6.98
C ALA A 83 -11.17 14.32 -5.50
N HIS A 84 -9.87 14.28 -5.22
CA HIS A 84 -9.38 14.38 -3.84
C HIS A 84 -9.75 15.72 -3.18
N GLN A 85 -9.67 16.83 -3.91
CA GLN A 85 -10.06 18.15 -3.39
C GLN A 85 -11.53 18.21 -3.00
N VAL A 86 -12.39 17.58 -3.80
CA VAL A 86 -13.83 17.47 -3.50
C VAL A 86 -14.10 16.52 -2.33
N ASN A 87 -13.44 15.36 -2.33
CA ASN A 87 -13.74 14.27 -1.42
C ASN A 87 -13.10 14.44 -0.02
N MET A 88 -11.94 15.10 0.09
CA MET A 88 -11.19 15.16 1.35
C MET A 88 -11.99 15.81 2.50
N PRO A 89 -12.67 16.97 2.32
CA PRO A 89 -13.51 17.53 3.37
C PRO A 89 -14.64 16.59 3.82
N LEU A 90 -15.26 15.90 2.85
CA LEU A 90 -16.35 14.94 3.12
C LEU A 90 -15.84 13.70 3.87
N ALA A 91 -14.65 13.21 3.51
CA ALA A 91 -14.03 12.08 4.21
C ALA A 91 -13.70 12.43 5.66
N ILE A 92 -13.15 13.63 5.89
CA ILE A 92 -12.83 14.11 7.25
C ILE A 92 -14.10 14.26 8.09
N GLU A 93 -15.14 14.93 7.56
CA GLU A 93 -16.43 15.11 8.24
C GLU A 93 -17.03 13.78 8.67
N ARG A 94 -17.10 12.83 7.73
CA ARG A 94 -17.65 11.49 7.99
C ARG A 94 -16.80 10.72 9.01
N ALA A 95 -15.48 10.77 8.88
CA ALA A 95 -14.59 10.05 9.79
C ALA A 95 -14.72 10.54 11.24
N LEU A 96 -14.85 11.84 11.46
CA LEU A 96 -15.09 12.42 12.78
C LEU A 96 -16.47 12.05 13.32
N ALA A 97 -17.51 12.13 12.48
CA ALA A 97 -18.87 11.77 12.85
C ALA A 97 -19.00 10.27 13.21
N GLU A 98 -18.45 9.37 12.38
CA GLU A 98 -18.45 7.93 12.65
C GLU A 98 -17.66 7.57 13.92
N ALA A 99 -16.56 8.27 14.18
CA ALA A 99 -15.78 8.09 15.41
C ALA A 99 -16.44 8.68 16.65
N GLY A 100 -17.46 9.54 16.49
CA GLY A 100 -18.12 10.26 17.60
C GLY A 100 -17.20 11.25 18.30
N VAL A 101 -16.23 11.86 17.58
CA VAL A 101 -15.26 12.80 18.13
C VAL A 101 -15.22 14.12 17.37
N SER A 102 -14.80 15.18 18.04
CA SER A 102 -14.54 16.50 17.45
C SER A 102 -13.04 16.68 17.16
N LEU A 103 -12.69 17.71 16.40
CA LEU A 103 -11.28 18.09 16.19
C LEU A 103 -10.57 18.41 17.52
N GLY A 104 -11.31 18.90 18.53
CA GLY A 104 -10.76 19.21 19.86
C GLY A 104 -10.26 17.97 20.60
N ASP A 105 -10.88 16.82 20.38
CA ASP A 105 -10.59 15.55 21.05
C ASP A 105 -9.35 14.84 20.51
N LEU A 106 -8.90 15.22 19.31
CA LEU A 106 -7.71 14.66 18.68
C LEU A 106 -6.43 15.09 19.41
N ASP A 107 -5.43 14.24 19.40
CA ASP A 107 -4.07 14.51 19.91
C ASP A 107 -3.06 14.79 18.80
N GLY A 108 -3.35 14.42 17.56
CA GLY A 108 -2.50 14.67 16.40
C GLY A 108 -3.22 14.47 15.08
N ILE A 109 -2.64 15.02 14.02
CA ILE A 109 -3.14 14.90 12.64
C ILE A 109 -2.03 14.32 11.78
N ALA A 110 -2.25 13.12 11.26
CA ALA A 110 -1.31 12.41 10.40
C ALA A 110 -1.77 12.48 8.94
N ALA A 111 -0.83 12.64 8.02
CA ALA A 111 -1.13 12.57 6.60
C ALA A 111 -0.02 11.84 5.84
N THR A 112 -0.39 11.20 4.76
CA THR A 112 0.58 10.65 3.83
C THR A 112 1.42 11.77 3.24
N ARG A 113 2.72 11.73 3.55
CA ARG A 113 3.71 12.65 2.99
C ARG A 113 4.29 12.11 1.67
N GLY A 114 4.27 10.80 1.47
CA GLY A 114 4.77 10.09 0.29
C GLY A 114 5.15 8.64 0.60
N PRO A 115 5.58 7.86 -0.42
CA PRO A 115 5.53 8.20 -1.84
C PRO A 115 4.11 8.22 -2.40
N GLY A 116 3.95 8.79 -3.63
CA GLY A 116 2.66 8.89 -4.32
C GLY A 116 2.65 9.97 -5.39
N MET A 117 1.51 10.18 -6.02
CA MET A 117 1.35 11.24 -7.02
C MET A 117 1.42 12.62 -6.36
N TYR A 118 2.33 13.48 -6.84
CA TYR A 118 2.63 14.77 -6.21
C TYR A 118 1.40 15.65 -5.95
N GLY A 119 0.53 15.79 -6.98
CA GLY A 119 -0.71 16.55 -6.87
C GLY A 119 -1.70 15.94 -5.87
N CYS A 120 -1.84 14.63 -5.87
CA CYS A 120 -2.73 13.91 -4.94
C CYS A 120 -2.25 14.05 -3.49
N LEU A 121 -0.95 13.81 -3.23
CA LEU A 121 -0.34 13.99 -1.90
C LEU A 121 -0.52 15.43 -1.36
N SER A 122 -0.53 16.43 -2.25
CA SER A 122 -0.72 17.82 -1.84
C SER A 122 -2.07 18.07 -1.17
N VAL A 123 -3.09 17.26 -1.49
CA VAL A 123 -4.45 17.42 -0.94
C VAL A 123 -4.50 16.96 0.52
N CYS A 124 -4.14 15.72 0.82
CA CYS A 124 -4.17 15.23 2.21
C CYS A 124 -3.20 15.99 3.11
N LEU A 125 -1.98 16.27 2.63
CA LEU A 125 -0.99 17.03 3.41
C LEU A 125 -1.41 18.48 3.62
N GLY A 126 -2.02 19.12 2.60
CA GLY A 126 -2.56 20.48 2.70
C GLY A 126 -3.70 20.56 3.73
N ALA A 127 -4.63 19.61 3.67
CA ALA A 127 -5.73 19.50 4.64
C ALA A 127 -5.18 19.28 6.08
N ALA A 128 -4.23 18.36 6.25
CA ALA A 128 -3.61 18.10 7.55
C ALA A 128 -2.90 19.33 8.13
N LYS A 129 -2.16 20.07 7.30
CA LYS A 129 -1.49 21.32 7.70
C LYS A 129 -2.48 22.38 8.16
N ALA A 130 -3.57 22.58 7.40
CA ALA A 130 -4.59 23.55 7.74
C ALA A 130 -5.27 23.20 9.08
N LEU A 131 -5.63 21.94 9.27
CA LEU A 131 -6.22 21.44 10.51
C LEU A 131 -5.24 21.55 11.70
N ALA A 132 -3.99 21.14 11.52
CA ALA A 132 -2.96 21.23 12.54
C ALA A 132 -2.72 22.68 12.97
N ALA A 133 -2.62 23.60 12.02
CA ALA A 133 -2.46 25.03 12.28
C ALA A 133 -3.67 25.63 13.02
N ALA A 134 -4.91 25.32 12.58
CA ALA A 134 -6.13 25.85 13.15
C ALA A 134 -6.41 25.33 14.58
N THR A 135 -6.02 24.09 14.87
CA THR A 135 -6.30 23.43 16.16
C THR A 135 -5.10 23.45 17.12
N GLY A 136 -3.92 23.86 16.66
CA GLY A 136 -2.68 23.78 17.44
C GLY A 136 -2.23 22.34 17.72
N LYS A 137 -2.71 21.35 16.96
CA LYS A 137 -2.34 19.93 17.12
C LYS A 137 -1.06 19.62 16.35
N PRO A 138 -0.26 18.64 16.81
CA PRO A 138 0.89 18.14 16.05
C PRO A 138 0.52 17.65 14.66
N LEU A 139 1.35 18.02 13.67
CA LEU A 139 1.31 17.47 12.30
C LEU A 139 2.30 16.32 12.19
N ILE A 140 1.86 15.20 11.59
CA ILE A 140 2.69 14.01 11.45
C ILE A 140 2.66 13.54 9.99
N GLY A 141 3.80 13.67 9.29
CA GLY A 141 3.98 13.10 7.96
C GLY A 141 4.28 11.61 8.05
N VAL A 142 3.59 10.80 7.24
CA VAL A 142 3.71 9.34 7.27
C VAL A 142 4.17 8.81 5.92
N HIS A 143 5.06 7.84 5.95
CA HIS A 143 5.48 7.12 4.76
C HIS A 143 4.45 6.04 4.40
N HIS A 144 3.87 6.15 3.19
CA HIS A 144 2.78 5.29 2.70
C HIS A 144 3.12 3.79 2.75
N MET A 145 4.29 3.40 2.24
CA MET A 145 4.68 1.98 2.20
C MET A 145 4.99 1.42 3.59
N GLN A 146 5.51 2.25 4.52
CA GLN A 146 5.68 1.89 5.92
C GLN A 146 4.32 1.61 6.57
N ALA A 147 3.32 2.44 6.28
CA ALA A 147 1.97 2.26 6.78
C ALA A 147 1.36 0.92 6.33
N HIS A 148 1.51 0.57 5.06
CA HIS A 148 1.10 -0.76 4.57
C HIS A 148 1.83 -1.91 5.25
N ALA A 149 3.15 -1.80 5.46
CA ALA A 149 3.95 -2.85 6.12
C ALA A 149 3.53 -3.07 7.58
N LEU A 150 3.11 -1.99 8.27
CA LEU A 150 2.75 -2.01 9.69
C LEU A 150 1.25 -2.20 9.96
N THR A 151 0.40 -2.20 8.93
CA THR A 151 -1.05 -2.41 9.07
C THR A 151 -1.43 -3.65 9.87
N PRO A 152 -0.74 -4.82 9.77
CA PRO A 152 -1.09 -5.99 10.56
C PRO A 152 -1.00 -5.78 12.07
N PHE A 153 -0.15 -4.89 12.54
CA PHE A 153 -0.04 -4.58 13.97
C PHE A 153 -1.27 -3.84 14.50
N LEU A 154 -1.93 -3.03 13.67
CA LEU A 154 -3.19 -2.38 14.05
C LEU A 154 -4.29 -3.41 14.30
N THR A 155 -4.34 -4.47 13.50
CA THR A 155 -5.42 -5.45 13.53
C THR A 155 -5.15 -6.67 14.40
N ALA A 156 -3.90 -6.88 14.79
CA ALA A 156 -3.52 -7.98 15.67
C ALA A 156 -3.89 -7.67 17.13
N THR A 157 -5.01 -8.20 17.57
CA THR A 157 -5.46 -8.14 18.96
C THR A 157 -5.46 -9.57 19.55
N PRO A 158 -5.48 -9.74 20.88
CA PRO A 158 -5.60 -11.08 21.48
C PRO A 158 -6.84 -11.87 21.03
N MET A 159 -7.83 -11.17 20.47
CA MET A 159 -9.09 -11.77 19.99
C MET A 159 -9.09 -12.07 18.49
N THR A 160 -8.05 -11.66 17.73
CA THR A 160 -7.97 -11.92 16.29
C THR A 160 -7.26 -13.24 16.01
N PRO A 161 -7.72 -14.02 14.99
CA PRO A 161 -7.07 -15.29 14.65
C PRO A 161 -5.66 -15.13 14.05
N SER A 162 -5.29 -13.93 13.60
CA SER A 162 -3.98 -13.66 13.02
C SER A 162 -3.02 -13.13 14.08
N PRO A 163 -1.85 -13.77 14.28
CA PRO A 163 -0.85 -13.27 15.21
C PRO A 163 -0.31 -11.90 14.78
N ALA A 164 0.13 -11.10 15.76
CA ALA A 164 0.92 -9.92 15.44
C ALA A 164 2.24 -10.34 14.78
N PRO A 165 2.70 -9.65 13.73
CA PRO A 165 4.03 -9.90 13.20
C PRO A 165 5.09 -9.59 14.26
N GLU A 166 6.17 -10.38 14.27
CA GLU A 166 7.35 -10.11 15.10
C GLU A 166 8.53 -9.74 14.23
N PHE A 167 9.29 -8.74 14.64
CA PHE A 167 10.51 -8.34 13.93
C PHE A 167 11.66 -9.35 14.18
N PRO A 168 12.54 -9.58 13.18
CA PRO A 168 12.39 -9.17 11.78
C PRO A 168 11.41 -10.05 11.01
N PHE A 169 10.69 -9.45 10.04
CA PHE A 169 9.79 -10.18 9.16
C PHE A 169 9.93 -9.73 7.70
N LEU A 170 9.59 -10.62 6.77
CA LEU A 170 9.43 -10.24 5.36
C LEU A 170 8.07 -9.59 5.14
N THR A 171 8.02 -8.58 4.28
CA THR A 171 6.76 -8.03 3.80
C THR A 171 6.71 -7.93 2.28
N LEU A 172 5.62 -8.42 1.71
CA LEU A 172 5.25 -8.24 0.31
C LEU A 172 4.22 -7.11 0.23
N LEU A 173 4.54 -6.07 -0.53
CA LEU A 173 3.63 -4.98 -0.84
C LEU A 173 3.23 -5.08 -2.30
N LEU A 174 1.99 -5.55 -2.56
CA LEU A 174 1.49 -5.92 -3.87
C LEU A 174 0.23 -5.13 -4.21
N SER A 175 0.38 -4.05 -4.98
CA SER A 175 -0.71 -3.15 -5.34
C SER A 175 -0.71 -2.78 -6.83
N GLY A 176 -1.64 -1.93 -7.24
CA GLY A 176 -1.67 -1.32 -8.58
C GLY A 176 -0.45 -0.45 -8.88
N GLY A 177 0.15 0.17 -7.86
CA GLY A 177 1.32 1.03 -7.99
C GLY A 177 2.65 0.35 -7.65
N HIS A 178 2.66 -0.65 -6.78
CA HIS A 178 3.88 -1.19 -6.19
C HIS A 178 3.95 -2.72 -6.22
N THR A 179 5.17 -3.23 -6.36
CA THR A 179 5.51 -4.65 -6.15
C THR A 179 6.88 -4.69 -5.49
N LEU A 180 6.90 -4.92 -4.18
CA LEU A 180 8.08 -4.88 -3.33
C LEU A 180 8.16 -6.11 -2.44
N LEU A 181 9.37 -6.64 -2.25
CA LEU A 181 9.71 -7.56 -1.18
C LEU A 181 10.72 -6.86 -0.27
N LEU A 182 10.36 -6.71 0.99
CA LEU A 182 11.14 -5.99 2.01
C LEU A 182 11.46 -6.91 3.18
N LEU A 183 12.60 -6.67 3.83
CA LEU A 183 12.86 -7.10 5.19
C LEU A 183 12.58 -5.93 6.14
N ALA A 184 11.64 -6.08 7.04
CA ALA A 184 11.36 -5.14 8.12
C ALA A 184 12.15 -5.60 9.37
N ARG A 185 13.15 -4.83 9.79
CA ARG A 185 13.97 -5.10 10.99
C ARG A 185 13.38 -4.44 12.23
N SER A 186 12.72 -3.31 12.04
CA SER A 186 12.01 -2.55 13.08
C SER A 186 10.86 -1.76 12.46
N PRO A 187 10.05 -1.02 13.23
CA PRO A 187 9.01 -0.14 12.66
C PRO A 187 9.52 0.92 11.69
N SER A 188 10.80 1.28 11.76
CA SER A 188 11.44 2.31 10.93
C SER A 188 12.56 1.80 10.02
N SER A 189 13.12 0.62 10.31
CA SER A 189 14.25 0.07 9.56
C SER A 189 13.80 -1.00 8.57
N PHE A 190 13.96 -0.68 7.27
CA PHE A 190 13.54 -1.53 6.16
C PHE A 190 14.69 -1.72 5.17
N ARG A 191 14.82 -2.96 4.65
CA ARG A 191 15.72 -3.29 3.55
C ARG A 191 14.91 -3.76 2.35
N ILE A 192 15.11 -3.13 1.19
CA ILE A 192 14.50 -3.58 -0.06
C ILE A 192 15.27 -4.80 -0.55
N LEU A 193 14.60 -5.95 -0.66
CA LEU A 193 15.15 -7.16 -1.24
C LEU A 193 14.84 -7.23 -2.74
N ALA A 194 13.60 -6.95 -3.14
CA ALA A 194 13.23 -6.93 -4.55
C ALA A 194 12.20 -5.83 -4.84
N THR A 195 12.30 -5.23 -6.00
CA THR A 195 11.33 -4.28 -6.57
C THR A 195 11.03 -4.65 -8.01
N THR A 196 9.96 -4.09 -8.58
CA THR A 196 9.68 -4.28 -10.00
C THR A 196 10.59 -3.44 -10.88
N ALA A 197 11.08 -4.04 -11.97
CA ALA A 197 11.90 -3.38 -12.98
C ALA A 197 11.06 -2.63 -14.03
N ASP A 198 9.76 -2.93 -14.09
CA ASP A 198 8.86 -2.36 -15.10
C ASP A 198 7.50 -1.99 -14.47
N GLU A 199 6.45 -2.79 -14.67
CA GLU A 199 5.13 -2.50 -14.10
C GLU A 199 4.87 -3.33 -12.83
N SER A 200 3.95 -2.84 -11.99
CA SER A 200 3.50 -3.57 -10.81
C SER A 200 2.63 -4.77 -11.18
N ILE A 201 2.57 -5.76 -10.29
CA ILE A 201 1.72 -6.94 -10.49
C ILE A 201 0.24 -6.56 -10.61
N GLY A 202 -0.26 -5.63 -9.78
CA GLY A 202 -1.66 -5.21 -9.84
C GLY A 202 -1.99 -4.55 -11.17
N ALA A 203 -1.15 -3.62 -11.65
CA ALA A 203 -1.32 -3.00 -12.96
C ALA A 203 -1.28 -4.03 -14.10
N SER A 204 -0.41 -5.03 -13.99
CA SER A 204 -0.32 -6.11 -14.99
C SER A 204 -1.59 -6.96 -15.02
N LEU A 205 -2.15 -7.35 -13.86
CA LEU A 205 -3.41 -8.10 -13.76
C LEU A 205 -4.59 -7.28 -14.28
N ASP A 206 -4.67 -5.99 -13.97
CA ASP A 206 -5.74 -5.10 -14.44
C ASP A 206 -5.72 -4.95 -15.97
N LYS A 207 -4.52 -4.79 -16.55
CA LYS A 207 -4.34 -4.72 -18.01
C LYS A 207 -4.66 -6.06 -18.68
N ALA A 208 -4.22 -7.18 -18.09
CA ALA A 208 -4.54 -8.51 -18.61
C ALA A 208 -6.05 -8.79 -18.60
N SER A 209 -6.76 -8.36 -17.57
CA SER A 209 -8.22 -8.45 -17.49
C SER A 209 -8.90 -7.75 -18.67
N ARG A 210 -8.43 -6.52 -18.98
CA ARG A 210 -8.94 -5.73 -20.12
C ARG A 210 -8.58 -6.36 -21.46
N ASP A 211 -7.32 -6.76 -21.65
CA ASP A 211 -6.86 -7.40 -22.89
C ASP A 211 -7.64 -8.68 -23.19
N LEU A 212 -8.03 -9.43 -22.17
CA LEU A 212 -8.88 -10.63 -22.25
C LEU A 212 -10.37 -10.30 -22.40
N GLY A 213 -10.79 -9.04 -22.34
CA GLY A 213 -12.20 -8.65 -22.37
C GLY A 213 -13.04 -9.23 -21.24
N VAL A 214 -12.43 -9.39 -20.04
CA VAL A 214 -13.15 -9.88 -18.87
C VAL A 214 -14.14 -8.81 -18.41
N PRO A 215 -15.45 -9.13 -18.30
CA PRO A 215 -16.44 -8.18 -17.84
C PRO A 215 -16.13 -7.70 -16.42
N TRP A 216 -16.12 -6.40 -16.23
CA TRP A 216 -15.91 -5.76 -14.95
C TRP A 216 -17.02 -4.76 -14.69
N ALA A 217 -17.69 -4.88 -13.56
CA ALA A 217 -18.75 -3.98 -13.14
C ALA A 217 -18.25 -3.05 -12.04
N LEU A 218 -18.61 -1.78 -12.10
CA LEU A 218 -18.41 -0.80 -11.03
C LEU A 218 -18.90 -1.36 -9.70
N GLY A 219 -18.08 -1.23 -8.66
CA GLY A 219 -18.40 -1.74 -7.31
C GLY A 219 -18.05 -3.23 -7.08
N ALA A 220 -17.68 -3.99 -8.11
CA ALA A 220 -17.30 -5.40 -7.97
C ALA A 220 -15.79 -5.63 -7.70
N GLY A 221 -15.05 -4.61 -7.31
CA GLY A 221 -13.60 -4.63 -7.09
C GLY A 221 -12.81 -4.16 -8.32
N SER A 222 -11.49 -4.41 -8.34
CA SER A 222 -10.62 -4.05 -9.48
C SER A 222 -10.80 -5.00 -10.67
N PRO A 223 -10.32 -4.62 -11.89
CA PRO A 223 -10.24 -5.54 -13.03
C PRO A 223 -9.45 -6.82 -12.70
N GLY A 224 -8.37 -6.73 -11.91
CA GLY A 224 -7.60 -7.90 -11.44
C GLY A 224 -8.43 -8.85 -10.56
N ALA A 225 -9.32 -8.32 -9.73
CA ALA A 225 -10.26 -9.14 -8.97
C ALA A 225 -11.33 -9.80 -9.86
N ALA A 226 -11.76 -9.13 -10.94
CA ALA A 226 -12.62 -9.73 -11.94
C ALA A 226 -11.90 -10.86 -12.69
N LEU A 227 -10.62 -10.66 -13.04
CA LEU A 227 -9.77 -11.68 -13.65
C LEU A 227 -9.65 -12.93 -12.77
N GLU A 228 -9.49 -12.75 -11.44
CA GLU A 228 -9.44 -13.88 -10.50
C GLU A 228 -10.73 -14.71 -10.56
N ARG A 229 -11.88 -14.05 -10.44
CA ARG A 229 -13.19 -14.74 -10.51
C ARG A 229 -13.42 -15.44 -11.85
N PHE A 230 -12.96 -14.84 -12.95
CA PHE A 230 -13.04 -15.40 -14.28
C PHE A 230 -12.12 -16.62 -14.45
N ALA A 231 -10.86 -16.51 -14.03
CA ALA A 231 -9.86 -17.56 -14.16
C ALA A 231 -10.08 -18.74 -13.16
N PHE A 232 -10.76 -18.47 -12.03
CA PHE A 232 -10.99 -19.44 -10.95
C PHE A 232 -12.46 -19.40 -10.48
N PRO A 233 -13.42 -19.75 -11.32
CA PRO A 233 -14.86 -19.57 -11.06
C PRO A 233 -15.37 -20.35 -9.84
N ARG A 234 -14.68 -21.40 -9.42
CA ARG A 234 -14.97 -22.19 -8.21
C ARG A 234 -13.98 -21.94 -7.07
N GLY A 235 -13.32 -20.78 -7.08
CA GLY A 235 -12.30 -20.39 -6.09
C GLY A 235 -10.89 -20.86 -6.45
N ALA A 236 -9.94 -20.56 -5.62
CA ALA A 236 -8.51 -20.78 -5.88
C ALA A 236 -8.13 -22.25 -6.15
N ARG A 237 -8.90 -23.20 -5.65
CA ARG A 237 -8.74 -24.63 -5.89
C ARG A 237 -9.52 -25.18 -7.08
N SER A 238 -10.11 -24.32 -7.93
CA SER A 238 -10.77 -24.75 -9.16
C SER A 238 -9.84 -25.66 -9.96
N PRO A 239 -10.30 -26.84 -10.44
CA PRO A 239 -9.50 -27.65 -11.33
C PRO A 239 -9.22 -26.88 -12.63
N ALA A 240 -8.07 -27.13 -13.23
CA ALA A 240 -7.80 -26.60 -14.56
C ALA A 240 -8.76 -27.22 -15.57
N LEU A 241 -9.12 -26.45 -16.59
CA LEU A 241 -9.92 -26.97 -17.71
C LEU A 241 -9.17 -28.14 -18.40
N THR A 242 -9.89 -29.18 -18.73
CA THR A 242 -9.37 -30.34 -19.47
C THR A 242 -9.07 -29.96 -20.92
N SER A 243 -8.20 -30.72 -21.57
CA SER A 243 -7.89 -30.54 -23.00
C SER A 243 -9.14 -30.63 -23.88
N ALA A 244 -10.13 -31.48 -23.51
CA ALA A 244 -11.40 -31.60 -24.24
C ALA A 244 -12.25 -30.32 -24.14
N GLU A 245 -12.30 -29.69 -22.94
CA GLU A 245 -13.06 -28.44 -22.72
C GLU A 245 -12.46 -27.23 -23.47
N VAL A 246 -11.19 -27.27 -23.83
CA VAL A 246 -10.50 -26.22 -24.61
C VAL A 246 -10.17 -26.66 -26.05
N HIS A 247 -10.91 -27.62 -26.59
CA HIS A 247 -10.74 -28.12 -27.97
C HIS A 247 -9.29 -28.53 -28.30
N GLY A 248 -8.62 -29.20 -27.38
CA GLY A 248 -7.23 -29.68 -27.53
C GLY A 248 -6.15 -28.62 -27.35
N ALA A 249 -6.50 -27.37 -27.06
CA ALA A 249 -5.50 -26.33 -26.83
C ALA A 249 -4.72 -26.57 -25.54
N THR A 250 -3.41 -26.42 -25.60
CA THR A 250 -2.55 -26.49 -24.41
C THR A 250 -2.52 -25.17 -23.66
N PRO A 251 -2.42 -25.17 -22.31
CA PRO A 251 -2.22 -23.93 -21.56
C PRO A 251 -0.98 -23.20 -22.05
N PRO A 252 -1.05 -21.87 -22.25
CA PRO A 252 0.12 -21.09 -22.65
C PRO A 252 1.15 -21.06 -21.51
N ALA A 253 2.43 -21.10 -21.88
CA ALA A 253 3.52 -20.92 -20.95
C ALA A 253 3.99 -19.45 -20.96
N PHE A 254 3.95 -18.81 -19.80
CA PHE A 254 4.51 -17.48 -19.62
C PHE A 254 5.88 -17.59 -18.95
N ALA A 255 6.90 -16.96 -19.55
CA ALA A 255 8.24 -16.98 -19.02
C ALA A 255 8.32 -16.27 -17.67
N MET A 256 9.24 -16.74 -16.82
CA MET A 256 9.57 -16.07 -15.55
C MET A 256 10.83 -15.23 -15.74
N PRO A 257 10.72 -13.89 -15.85
CA PRO A 257 11.89 -13.01 -15.97
C PRO A 257 12.72 -13.05 -14.69
N PHE A 258 14.01 -12.73 -14.85
CA PHE A 258 14.95 -12.59 -13.71
C PHE A 258 14.96 -13.81 -12.76
N ALA A 259 14.87 -15.03 -13.26
CA ALA A 259 14.66 -16.23 -12.43
C ALA A 259 15.65 -16.38 -11.25
N ARG A 260 16.87 -15.83 -11.39
CA ARG A 260 17.94 -15.87 -10.40
C ARG A 260 18.24 -14.54 -9.70
N GLU A 261 17.48 -13.49 -10.00
CA GLU A 261 17.70 -12.14 -9.47
C GLU A 261 16.53 -11.73 -8.57
N LEU A 262 16.81 -10.90 -7.59
CA LEU A 262 15.80 -10.31 -6.70
C LEU A 262 15.15 -9.08 -7.37
N ALA A 263 14.47 -9.35 -8.49
CA ALA A 263 13.70 -8.35 -9.23
C ALA A 263 12.39 -8.96 -9.75
N PHE A 264 11.33 -8.16 -9.80
CA PHE A 264 10.06 -8.52 -10.44
C PHE A 264 9.99 -7.88 -11.83
N SER A 265 9.27 -8.52 -12.77
CA SER A 265 8.98 -7.97 -14.10
C SER A 265 7.72 -8.61 -14.66
N TYR A 266 6.77 -7.83 -15.08
CA TYR A 266 5.48 -8.31 -15.59
C TYR A 266 5.21 -7.87 -17.04
N ALA A 267 5.90 -6.84 -17.54
CA ALA A 267 5.71 -6.32 -18.91
C ALA A 267 5.98 -7.39 -19.98
N GLY A 268 6.96 -8.27 -19.77
CA GLY A 268 7.26 -9.37 -20.67
C GLY A 268 6.15 -10.41 -20.75
N GLN A 269 5.56 -10.78 -19.59
CA GLN A 269 4.43 -11.69 -19.52
C GLN A 269 3.18 -11.09 -20.20
N ARG A 270 2.91 -9.80 -19.95
CA ARG A 270 1.82 -9.08 -20.59
C ARG A 270 2.00 -8.98 -22.12
N SER A 271 3.20 -8.67 -22.59
CA SER A 271 3.51 -8.66 -24.03
C SER A 271 3.32 -10.04 -24.67
N ALA A 272 3.63 -11.11 -23.93
CA ALA A 272 3.35 -12.49 -24.40
C ALA A 272 1.85 -12.76 -24.49
N LEU A 273 1.06 -12.32 -23.51
CA LEU A 273 -0.41 -12.39 -23.55
C LEU A 273 -0.95 -11.64 -24.77
N THR A 274 -0.54 -10.40 -25.01
CA THR A 274 -1.01 -9.62 -26.16
C THR A 274 -0.67 -10.30 -27.49
N ARG A 275 0.53 -10.87 -27.64
CA ARG A 275 0.91 -11.64 -28.84
C ARG A 275 0.05 -12.89 -29.03
N LEU A 276 -0.21 -13.62 -27.94
CA LEU A 276 -1.07 -14.81 -27.97
C LEU A 276 -2.49 -14.44 -28.45
N LEU A 277 -3.09 -13.40 -27.87
CA LEU A 277 -4.44 -12.95 -28.24
C LEU A 277 -4.54 -12.49 -29.70
N ARG A 278 -3.46 -11.91 -30.26
CA ARG A 278 -3.39 -11.52 -31.68
C ARG A 278 -3.23 -12.72 -32.62
N ALA A 279 -2.72 -13.83 -32.14
CA ALA A 279 -2.53 -15.05 -32.93
C ALA A 279 -3.74 -15.99 -32.90
N GLU A 280 -4.72 -15.72 -32.04
CA GLU A 280 -5.98 -16.49 -31.97
C GLU A 280 -6.85 -16.21 -33.22
N PRO A 281 -7.82 -17.11 -33.56
CA PRO A 281 -8.66 -16.99 -34.76
C PRO A 281 -9.41 -15.67 -34.87
N ALA A 282 -9.72 -15.25 -36.10
CA ALA A 282 -10.45 -14.01 -36.38
C ALA A 282 -11.87 -14.00 -35.79
N GLU A 283 -12.50 -15.19 -35.62
CA GLU A 283 -13.78 -15.37 -34.94
C GLU A 283 -13.72 -15.10 -33.44
N GLY A 284 -12.52 -14.87 -32.91
CA GLY A 284 -12.28 -14.60 -31.53
C GLY A 284 -11.93 -15.84 -30.70
N ILE A 285 -11.53 -15.58 -29.47
CA ILE A 285 -11.14 -16.61 -28.51
C ILE A 285 -12.37 -17.14 -27.75
N SER A 286 -12.54 -18.47 -27.65
CA SER A 286 -13.66 -19.04 -26.91
C SER A 286 -13.63 -18.70 -25.42
N PRO A 287 -14.78 -18.69 -24.73
CA PRO A 287 -14.83 -18.43 -23.28
C PRO A 287 -13.91 -19.37 -22.49
N GLU A 288 -13.87 -20.66 -22.81
CA GLU A 288 -13.07 -21.68 -22.14
C GLU A 288 -11.57 -21.46 -22.39
N ARG A 289 -11.22 -21.15 -23.63
CA ARG A 289 -9.83 -20.79 -23.98
C ARG A 289 -9.39 -19.51 -23.27
N ARG A 290 -10.27 -18.52 -23.17
CA ARG A 290 -10.04 -17.27 -22.47
C ARG A 290 -9.80 -17.50 -20.97
N GLU A 291 -10.62 -18.36 -20.33
CA GLU A 291 -10.43 -18.79 -18.93
C GLU A 291 -9.07 -19.49 -18.75
N GLN A 292 -8.71 -20.42 -19.64
CA GLN A 292 -7.43 -21.12 -19.61
C GLN A 292 -6.23 -20.15 -19.70
N VAL A 293 -6.30 -19.16 -20.60
CA VAL A 293 -5.25 -18.15 -20.77
C VAL A 293 -5.15 -17.23 -19.55
N ALA A 294 -6.30 -16.78 -19.04
CA ALA A 294 -6.38 -15.95 -17.82
C ALA A 294 -5.73 -16.65 -16.62
N ARG A 295 -6.08 -17.93 -16.45
CA ARG A 295 -5.53 -18.79 -15.39
C ARG A 295 -4.02 -18.93 -15.51
N ALA A 296 -3.52 -19.29 -16.68
CA ALA A 296 -2.10 -19.49 -16.92
C ALA A 296 -1.29 -18.19 -16.67
N PHE A 297 -1.85 -17.04 -17.06
CA PHE A 297 -1.25 -15.74 -16.82
C PHE A 297 -1.13 -15.42 -15.32
N MET A 298 -2.23 -15.59 -14.57
CA MET A 298 -2.23 -15.33 -13.13
C MET A 298 -1.32 -16.29 -12.38
N GLU A 299 -1.34 -17.58 -12.72
CA GLU A 299 -0.46 -18.58 -12.10
C GLU A 299 1.02 -18.25 -12.32
N ALA A 300 1.40 -17.80 -13.53
CA ALA A 300 2.77 -17.39 -13.82
C ALA A 300 3.19 -16.12 -13.04
N ALA A 301 2.28 -15.14 -12.93
CA ALA A 301 2.54 -13.92 -12.16
C ALA A 301 2.74 -14.23 -10.67
N PHE A 302 1.89 -15.08 -10.09
CA PHE A 302 1.99 -15.46 -8.68
C PHE A 302 3.16 -16.40 -8.39
N GLU A 303 3.51 -17.27 -9.33
CA GLU A 303 4.72 -18.10 -9.22
C GLU A 303 5.98 -17.22 -9.18
N GLN A 304 6.00 -16.12 -9.94
CA GLN A 304 7.11 -15.15 -9.85
C GLN A 304 7.20 -14.57 -8.43
N VAL A 305 6.06 -14.13 -7.83
CA VAL A 305 6.06 -13.62 -6.44
C VAL A 305 6.60 -14.68 -5.47
N ALA A 306 6.07 -15.89 -5.52
CA ALA A 306 6.47 -16.97 -4.63
C ALA A 306 7.96 -17.36 -4.79
N SER A 307 8.47 -17.33 -6.02
CA SER A 307 9.87 -17.60 -6.32
C SER A 307 10.80 -16.53 -5.77
N LYS A 308 10.41 -15.23 -5.81
CA LYS A 308 11.20 -14.14 -5.22
C LYS A 308 11.20 -14.17 -3.70
N VAL A 309 10.10 -14.57 -3.06
CA VAL A 309 10.09 -14.84 -1.60
C VAL A 309 11.10 -15.92 -1.27
N ALA A 310 11.07 -17.05 -1.99
CA ALA A 310 12.01 -18.14 -1.78
C ALA A 310 13.47 -17.73 -2.01
N LEU A 311 13.73 -16.92 -3.03
CA LEU A 311 15.07 -16.39 -3.31
C LEU A 311 15.52 -15.43 -2.23
N GLY A 312 14.66 -14.49 -1.79
CA GLY A 312 14.95 -13.55 -0.71
C GLY A 312 15.27 -14.24 0.60
N MET A 313 14.50 -15.27 0.98
CA MET A 313 14.80 -16.07 2.18
C MET A 313 16.14 -16.79 2.09
N ARG A 314 16.52 -17.31 0.90
CA ARG A 314 17.84 -17.91 0.70
C ARG A 314 18.96 -16.88 0.82
N THR A 315 18.80 -15.72 0.16
CA THR A 315 19.78 -14.63 0.24
C THR A 315 20.02 -14.19 1.68
N LEU A 316 18.94 -13.97 2.46
CA LEU A 316 19.05 -13.59 3.87
C LEU A 316 19.78 -14.67 4.69
N ARG A 317 19.46 -15.95 4.48
CA ARG A 317 20.17 -17.04 5.16
C ARG A 317 21.66 -17.07 4.81
N ASP A 318 22.01 -16.90 3.54
CA ASP A 318 23.39 -16.92 3.07
C ASP A 318 24.19 -15.70 3.61
N GLU A 319 23.49 -14.63 3.98
CA GLU A 319 24.04 -13.43 4.64
C GLU A 319 24.04 -13.55 6.18
N GLY A 320 23.50 -14.60 6.76
CA GLY A 320 23.39 -14.79 8.22
C GLY A 320 22.22 -14.01 8.86
N GLU A 321 21.25 -13.56 8.07
CA GLU A 321 20.03 -12.85 8.52
C GLU A 321 18.79 -13.75 8.42
N ASP A 322 18.88 -15.02 8.80
CA ASP A 322 17.80 -16.00 8.58
C ASP A 322 16.72 -16.09 9.66
N GLU A 323 16.80 -15.28 10.71
CA GLU A 323 15.80 -15.23 11.79
C GLU A 323 14.46 -14.60 11.38
N VAL A 324 14.06 -14.72 10.10
CA VAL A 324 12.75 -14.21 9.64
C VAL A 324 11.63 -14.91 10.39
N LYS A 325 10.79 -14.14 11.13
CA LYS A 325 9.74 -14.62 12.02
C LYS A 325 8.35 -14.65 11.38
N GLY A 326 8.19 -14.13 10.17
CA GLY A 326 6.90 -14.11 9.46
C GLY A 326 7.00 -13.57 8.05
N LEU A 327 5.94 -13.79 7.29
CA LEU A 327 5.72 -13.16 5.98
C LEU A 327 4.39 -12.40 6.02
N VAL A 328 4.47 -11.08 5.98
CA VAL A 328 3.31 -10.19 5.84
C VAL A 328 3.05 -9.96 4.36
N VAL A 329 1.79 -9.99 3.93
CA VAL A 329 1.39 -9.67 2.55
C VAL A 329 0.30 -8.61 2.59
N SER A 330 0.56 -7.44 2.03
CA SER A 330 -0.33 -6.27 2.03
C SER A 330 -0.45 -5.66 0.62
N GLY A 331 -1.40 -4.75 0.44
CA GLY A 331 -1.77 -4.20 -0.86
C GLY A 331 -2.96 -4.93 -1.47
N GLY A 332 -3.62 -4.32 -2.46
CA GLY A 332 -4.87 -4.82 -3.04
C GLY A 332 -4.78 -6.25 -3.59
N VAL A 333 -3.62 -6.64 -4.15
CA VAL A 333 -3.40 -8.01 -4.67
C VAL A 333 -3.30 -9.06 -3.55
N ALA A 334 -2.99 -8.65 -2.31
CA ALA A 334 -2.93 -9.56 -1.15
C ALA A 334 -4.28 -10.21 -0.80
N SER A 335 -5.39 -9.64 -1.25
CA SER A 335 -6.73 -10.23 -1.10
C SER A 335 -6.94 -11.49 -1.97
N ASN A 336 -6.13 -11.68 -3.02
CA ASN A 336 -6.26 -12.78 -3.98
C ASN A 336 -5.99 -14.15 -3.32
N LEU A 337 -6.97 -15.05 -3.41
CA LEU A 337 -6.89 -16.36 -2.74
C LEU A 337 -5.90 -17.30 -3.41
N VAL A 338 -5.72 -17.21 -4.72
CA VAL A 338 -4.75 -18.04 -5.47
C VAL A 338 -3.33 -17.69 -5.06
N LEU A 339 -3.04 -16.40 -4.91
CA LEU A 339 -1.74 -15.92 -4.41
C LEU A 339 -1.47 -16.47 -3.00
N ARG A 340 -2.45 -16.42 -2.10
CA ARG A 340 -2.32 -16.91 -0.71
C ARG A 340 -1.96 -18.40 -0.68
N GLU A 341 -2.66 -19.21 -1.45
CA GLU A 341 -2.37 -20.65 -1.56
C GLU A 341 -0.99 -20.91 -2.18
N ARG A 342 -0.62 -20.15 -3.20
CA ARG A 342 0.69 -20.28 -3.84
C ARG A 342 1.84 -19.96 -2.89
N LEU A 343 1.71 -18.87 -2.11
CA LEU A 343 2.69 -18.50 -1.10
C LEU A 343 2.81 -19.57 0.00
N ARG A 344 1.70 -20.06 0.53
CA ARG A 344 1.71 -21.13 1.53
C ARG A 344 2.40 -22.40 1.01
N SER A 345 2.00 -22.86 -0.18
CA SER A 345 2.62 -24.02 -0.82
C SER A 345 4.12 -23.84 -1.06
N ARG A 346 4.57 -22.62 -1.39
CA ARG A 346 6.00 -22.33 -1.57
C ARG A 346 6.76 -22.40 -0.24
N LEU A 347 6.22 -21.82 0.82
CA LEU A 347 6.81 -21.89 2.17
C LEU A 347 6.88 -23.32 2.67
N ASP A 348 5.84 -24.14 2.44
CA ASP A 348 5.81 -25.56 2.81
C ASP A 348 6.91 -26.35 2.11
N LYS A 349 7.14 -26.09 0.80
CA LYS A 349 8.23 -26.69 0.01
C LYS A 349 9.63 -26.26 0.47
N LEU A 350 9.73 -25.13 1.17
CA LEU A 350 10.97 -24.66 1.78
C LEU A 350 11.21 -25.21 3.19
N GLY A 351 10.31 -26.06 3.69
CA GLY A 351 10.35 -26.56 5.07
C GLY A 351 9.97 -25.51 6.12
N ARG A 352 9.25 -24.44 5.71
CA ARG A 352 8.83 -23.34 6.58
C ARG A 352 7.32 -23.35 6.81
N GLN A 353 6.79 -24.52 7.20
CA GLN A 353 5.38 -24.69 7.58
C GLN A 353 5.03 -23.89 8.85
N ASP A 354 6.02 -23.72 9.71
CA ASP A 354 5.97 -22.96 10.96
C ASP A 354 5.88 -21.44 10.75
N LEU A 355 6.35 -20.94 9.59
CA LEU A 355 6.41 -19.50 9.35
C LEU A 355 5.01 -18.88 9.20
N PRO A 356 4.60 -17.96 10.09
CA PRO A 356 3.32 -17.26 9.97
C PRO A 356 3.21 -16.52 8.63
N LEU A 357 2.10 -16.75 7.92
CA LEU A 357 1.72 -16.01 6.71
C LEU A 357 0.56 -15.08 7.08
N ILE A 358 0.83 -13.80 7.16
CA ILE A 358 -0.04 -12.80 7.78
C ILE A 358 -0.61 -11.87 6.72
N PHE A 359 -1.94 -11.73 6.73
CA PHE A 359 -2.67 -10.83 5.84
C PHE A 359 -3.51 -9.87 6.68
N PRO A 360 -3.44 -8.56 6.47
CA PRO A 360 -4.44 -7.65 7.01
C PRO A 360 -5.85 -8.04 6.55
N PRO A 361 -6.91 -7.64 7.26
CA PRO A 361 -8.27 -7.74 6.75
C PRO A 361 -8.40 -7.12 5.35
N PRO A 362 -9.19 -7.68 4.43
CA PRO A 362 -9.25 -7.23 3.03
C PRO A 362 -9.50 -5.73 2.85
N HIS A 363 -10.34 -5.13 3.71
CA HIS A 363 -10.66 -3.69 3.69
C HIS A 363 -9.50 -2.78 4.17
N LEU A 364 -8.44 -3.35 4.75
CA LEU A 364 -7.21 -2.65 5.15
C LEU A 364 -6.00 -3.04 4.30
N CYS A 365 -6.17 -3.95 3.32
CA CYS A 365 -5.10 -4.28 2.38
C CYS A 365 -4.92 -3.20 1.30
N THR A 366 -6.00 -2.50 0.90
CA THR A 366 -5.95 -1.36 -0.04
C THR A 366 -5.61 -0.07 0.69
N ASP A 367 -5.41 1.02 -0.04
CA ASP A 367 -5.15 2.34 0.52
C ASP A 367 -6.27 2.73 1.50
N ASN A 368 -5.88 3.14 2.69
CA ASN A 368 -6.79 3.55 3.76
C ASN A 368 -6.08 4.49 4.74
N ALA A 369 -6.84 5.30 5.45
CA ALA A 369 -6.27 6.27 6.38
C ALA A 369 -6.00 5.68 7.78
N ALA A 370 -6.56 4.51 8.09
CA ALA A 370 -6.31 3.86 9.39
C ALA A 370 -4.83 3.45 9.54
N MET A 371 -4.20 2.99 8.45
CA MET A 371 -2.77 2.68 8.43
C MET A 371 -1.91 3.93 8.66
N ILE A 372 -2.35 5.08 8.13
CA ILE A 372 -1.67 6.37 8.30
C ILE A 372 -1.81 6.87 9.73
N ALA A 373 -3.03 6.82 10.29
CA ALA A 373 -3.28 7.17 11.68
C ALA A 373 -2.47 6.30 12.64
N TYR A 374 -2.36 4.99 12.37
CA TYR A 374 -1.63 4.04 13.20
C TYR A 374 -0.12 4.37 13.26
N VAL A 375 0.52 4.59 12.10
CA VAL A 375 1.93 5.00 12.08
C VAL A 375 2.08 6.39 12.69
N GLY A 376 1.12 7.29 12.44
CA GLY A 376 1.06 8.62 13.07
C GLY A 376 1.05 8.55 14.60
N LEU A 377 0.29 7.63 15.19
CA LEU A 377 0.29 7.37 16.63
C LEU A 377 1.69 6.99 17.14
N HIS A 378 2.34 6.03 16.48
CA HIS A 378 3.70 5.60 16.86
C HIS A 378 4.72 6.72 16.80
N ARG A 379 4.62 7.61 15.80
CA ARG A 379 5.47 8.79 15.68
C ARG A 379 5.15 9.81 16.78
N LEU A 380 3.86 10.09 17.02
CA LEU A 380 3.40 11.01 18.05
C LEU A 380 3.87 10.61 19.45
N GLU A 381 3.75 9.33 19.80
CA GLU A 381 4.20 8.78 21.09
C GLU A 381 5.69 8.96 21.33
N ARG A 382 6.48 9.05 20.26
CA ARG A 382 7.93 9.33 20.30
C ARG A 382 8.29 10.80 20.15
N GLY A 383 7.31 11.69 20.05
CA GLY A 383 7.52 13.12 19.82
C GLY A 383 7.98 13.50 18.41
N LEU A 384 7.90 12.57 17.46
CA LEU A 384 8.29 12.76 16.06
C LEU A 384 7.19 13.49 15.30
N VAL A 385 7.29 14.81 15.25
CA VAL A 385 6.31 15.70 14.60
C VAL A 385 6.98 16.52 13.51
N ASP A 386 6.21 16.86 12.48
CA ASP A 386 6.70 17.62 11.34
C ASP A 386 6.34 19.12 11.46
N PRO A 387 7.18 20.03 10.94
CA PRO A 387 6.85 21.45 10.88
C PRO A 387 5.73 21.69 9.86
N LEU A 388 4.93 22.73 10.04
CA LEU A 388 3.88 23.12 9.08
C LEU A 388 4.40 23.45 7.67
N THR A 389 5.71 23.67 7.54
CA THR A 389 6.39 23.91 6.25
C THR A 389 6.78 22.64 5.50
N VAL A 390 6.59 21.46 6.10
CA VAL A 390 6.94 20.19 5.47
C VAL A 390 6.27 20.03 4.10
N MET A 391 7.01 19.44 3.15
CA MET A 391 6.51 19.22 1.78
C MET A 391 6.33 17.72 1.50
N GLN A 392 5.44 17.41 0.57
CA GLN A 392 5.24 16.04 0.08
C GLN A 392 6.49 15.53 -0.66
N ARG A 393 6.70 14.21 -0.57
CA ARG A 393 7.80 13.50 -1.21
C ARG A 393 7.24 12.45 -2.17
N ALA A 394 6.99 12.83 -3.43
CA ALA A 394 6.44 11.94 -4.45
C ALA A 394 7.29 10.67 -4.66
N ARG A 395 8.60 10.81 -4.53
CA ARG A 395 9.57 9.70 -4.50
C ARG A 395 10.25 9.70 -3.13
N TRP A 396 10.00 8.67 -2.36
CA TRP A 396 10.54 8.50 -1.02
C TRP A 396 10.84 7.01 -0.81
N PRO A 397 12.12 6.61 -0.85
CA PRO A 397 12.51 5.23 -0.57
C PRO A 397 12.17 4.84 0.87
N ILE A 398 11.62 3.67 1.09
CA ILE A 398 11.26 3.21 2.43
C ILE A 398 12.48 3.05 3.35
N THR A 399 13.65 2.86 2.76
CA THR A 399 14.94 2.79 3.50
C THR A 399 15.33 4.10 4.17
N GLU A 400 14.71 5.22 3.78
CA GLU A 400 14.94 6.53 4.41
C GLU A 400 14.04 6.78 5.62
N CYS A 401 13.12 5.86 5.94
CA CYS A 401 12.27 5.98 7.14
C CYS A 401 13.08 5.98 8.44
N GLU A 402 14.25 5.35 8.45
CA GLU A 402 15.12 5.25 9.63
C GLU A 402 15.72 6.63 9.99
N ALA A 403 16.15 7.39 8.99
CA ALA A 403 16.70 8.73 9.20
C ALA A 403 15.69 9.68 9.89
N ASP A 404 14.40 9.58 9.52
CA ASP A 404 13.33 10.38 10.13
C ASP A 404 13.08 10.04 11.62
N PHE A 405 13.70 8.96 12.16
CA PHE A 405 13.62 8.55 13.56
C PHE A 405 14.92 8.78 14.34
N LEU A 406 16.04 9.00 13.65
CA LEU A 406 17.36 9.22 14.26
C LEU A 406 17.68 10.70 14.51
N ASP A 407 17.02 11.63 13.83
CA ASP A 407 17.25 13.07 13.95
C ASP A 407 16.71 13.70 15.26
N VAL A 408 16.49 12.89 16.31
CA VAL A 408 15.88 13.29 17.59
C VAL A 408 16.77 12.88 18.77
N GLU A 409 18.11 12.98 18.61
CA GLU A 409 19.06 12.97 19.76
C GLU A 409 19.45 14.37 20.20
#